data_64d8402b151983f18de6eaf7c9e017a9
#
_entry.id   64d8402b151983f18de6eaf7c9e017a9
#
_cell.length_a   1.000
_cell.length_b   1.000
_cell.length_c   1.000
_cell.angle_alpha   90.00
_cell.angle_beta   90.00
_cell.angle_gamma   90.00
#
_symmetry.space_group_name_H-M   'P 1'
#
loop_
_entity.id
_entity.type
_entity.pdbx_description
1 polymer ?
#
loop_
_entity_poly.entity_id
_entity_poly.type
_entity_poly.pdbx_seq_one_letter_code
_entity_poly.pdbx_strand_id
1 'polypeptide(L)'
;YTFYELQEGERPDVVASKLYGNGDLHWTIFLANEITNYYDWYMDTPTFENHMKSKYPGQFVVASTSTDIVSSTSKFLIGEDISQGTRKGKVLKVDPTYNRLLVETVNGQKFVAGQAITGASSTKSFTPSSVADGQDGVAYYYDPDAIDKEFRYNNNSTGTYQPRTYYQKEYEDNEARRKIKVIRPEFIRRVVSEFERVMSV
;
A
#
# COMPACT_ATOMS: atom_id res chain seq x y z
N TYR A 1 -12.83 27.29 6.48
CA TYR A 1 -13.24 25.89 6.33
C TYR A 1 -13.73 25.31 7.63
N THR A 2 -14.39 24.16 7.55
CA THR A 2 -14.70 23.26 8.65
C THR A 2 -14.29 21.85 8.27
N PHE A 3 -14.30 20.91 9.20
CA PHE A 3 -14.03 19.51 8.91
C PHE A 3 -15.35 18.75 8.70
N TYR A 4 -15.31 17.81 7.77
CA TYR A 4 -16.37 16.84 7.52
C TYR A 4 -15.78 15.44 7.58
N GLU A 5 -16.49 14.52 8.21
CA GLU A 5 -16.07 13.12 8.30
C GLU A 5 -16.88 12.29 7.30
N LEU A 6 -16.17 11.74 6.31
CA LEU A 6 -16.78 10.93 5.25
C LEU A 6 -17.39 9.65 5.81
N GLN A 7 -18.55 9.31 5.33
CA GLN A 7 -19.17 8.02 5.56
C GLN A 7 -18.66 7.01 4.51
N GLU A 8 -18.75 5.71 4.82
CA GLU A 8 -18.33 4.67 3.90
C GLU A 8 -19.09 4.74 2.57
N GLY A 9 -18.36 4.70 1.45
CA GLY A 9 -18.91 4.80 0.10
C GLY A 9 -19.38 6.19 -0.31
N GLU A 10 -19.13 7.22 0.50
CA GLU A 10 -19.59 8.57 0.22
C GLU A 10 -18.75 9.24 -0.87
N ARG A 11 -19.38 9.55 -1.98
CA ARG A 11 -18.74 10.17 -3.15
C ARG A 11 -18.66 11.69 -3.00
N PRO A 12 -17.67 12.34 -3.64
CA PRO A 12 -17.48 13.79 -3.54
C PRO A 12 -18.69 14.63 -3.97
N ASP A 13 -19.38 14.20 -5.02
CA ASP A 13 -20.60 14.86 -5.54
C ASP A 13 -21.78 14.76 -4.56
N VAL A 14 -21.89 13.63 -3.86
CA VAL A 14 -22.90 13.41 -2.81
C VAL A 14 -22.62 14.33 -1.61
N VAL A 15 -21.35 14.41 -1.18
CA VAL A 15 -20.94 15.31 -0.10
C VAL A 15 -21.22 16.77 -0.47
N ALA A 16 -20.87 17.20 -1.68
CA ALA A 16 -21.14 18.55 -2.16
C ALA A 16 -22.65 18.84 -2.23
N SER A 17 -23.45 17.88 -2.69
CA SER A 17 -24.90 18.00 -2.70
C SER A 17 -25.50 18.14 -1.29
N LYS A 18 -25.00 17.38 -0.32
CA LYS A 18 -25.42 17.46 1.10
C LYS A 18 -25.07 18.82 1.73
N LEU A 19 -23.86 19.32 1.46
CA LEU A 19 -23.37 20.53 2.11
C LEU A 19 -23.81 21.81 1.42
N TYR A 20 -23.87 21.81 0.08
CA TYR A 20 -24.06 23.01 -0.73
C TYR A 20 -25.34 23.01 -1.55
N GLY A 21 -26.08 21.88 -1.55
CA GLY A 21 -27.27 21.72 -2.39
C GLY A 21 -26.99 21.52 -3.88
N ASN A 22 -25.71 21.37 -4.25
CA ASN A 22 -25.27 21.16 -5.63
C ASN A 22 -24.05 20.26 -5.69
N GLY A 23 -24.19 19.09 -6.36
CA GLY A 23 -23.10 18.11 -6.52
C GLY A 23 -21.95 18.60 -7.43
N ASP A 24 -22.23 19.53 -8.35
CA ASP A 24 -21.20 20.08 -9.25
C ASP A 24 -20.12 20.86 -8.48
N LEU A 25 -20.40 21.26 -7.24
CA LEU A 25 -19.43 21.97 -6.39
C LEU A 25 -18.41 21.05 -5.72
N HIS A 26 -18.36 19.75 -6.05
CA HIS A 26 -17.38 18.80 -5.51
C HIS A 26 -15.91 19.22 -5.74
N TRP A 27 -15.63 19.95 -6.82
CA TRP A 27 -14.31 20.48 -7.11
C TRP A 27 -13.76 21.38 -5.98
N THR A 28 -14.64 22.07 -5.25
CA THR A 28 -14.23 22.92 -4.11
C THR A 28 -13.69 22.09 -2.96
N ILE A 29 -14.20 20.86 -2.80
CA ILE A 29 -13.71 19.89 -1.81
C ILE A 29 -12.34 19.39 -2.24
N PHE A 30 -12.15 19.04 -3.51
CA PHE A 30 -10.85 18.62 -4.03
C PHE A 30 -9.80 19.70 -3.88
N LEU A 31 -10.14 20.93 -4.23
CA LEU A 31 -9.23 22.08 -4.08
C LEU A 31 -8.85 22.33 -2.62
N ALA A 32 -9.79 22.25 -1.68
CA ALA A 32 -9.53 22.49 -0.26
C ALA A 32 -8.66 21.40 0.40
N ASN A 33 -8.59 20.20 -0.19
CA ASN A 33 -7.83 19.06 0.30
C ASN A 33 -6.64 18.69 -0.60
N GLU A 34 -6.36 19.48 -1.63
CA GLU A 34 -5.25 19.26 -2.59
C GLU A 34 -5.35 17.88 -3.28
N ILE A 35 -6.58 17.38 -3.47
CA ILE A 35 -6.85 16.09 -4.10
C ILE A 35 -6.71 16.24 -5.62
N THR A 36 -5.73 15.54 -6.19
CA THR A 36 -5.45 15.55 -7.63
C THR A 36 -5.66 14.20 -8.29
N ASN A 37 -5.80 13.14 -7.50
CA ASN A 37 -5.95 11.78 -7.99
C ASN A 37 -7.17 11.12 -7.33
N TYR A 38 -7.86 10.26 -8.08
CA TYR A 38 -9.01 9.49 -7.58
C TYR A 38 -8.65 8.65 -6.33
N TYR A 39 -7.48 8.06 -6.29
CA TYR A 39 -7.02 7.25 -5.15
C TYR A 39 -6.64 8.07 -3.91
N ASP A 40 -6.66 9.40 -3.98
CA ASP A 40 -6.48 10.27 -2.83
C ASP A 40 -7.81 10.51 -2.07
N TRP A 41 -8.93 10.10 -2.64
CA TRP A 41 -10.21 10.05 -1.94
C TRP A 41 -10.29 8.85 -1.01
N TYR A 42 -11.08 8.98 0.07
CA TYR A 42 -11.36 7.85 0.97
C TYR A 42 -12.04 6.70 0.20
N MET A 43 -11.47 5.52 0.31
CA MET A 43 -12.00 4.32 -0.31
C MET A 43 -12.89 3.56 0.68
N ASP A 44 -14.04 3.11 0.22
CA ASP A 44 -14.84 2.13 0.95
C ASP A 44 -14.12 0.77 1.03
N THR A 45 -14.57 -0.10 1.94
CA THR A 45 -13.93 -1.39 2.19
C THR A 45 -13.73 -2.22 0.91
N PRO A 46 -14.74 -2.44 0.02
CA PRO A 46 -14.55 -3.22 -1.19
C PRO A 46 -13.55 -2.60 -2.17
N THR A 47 -13.58 -1.28 -2.33
CA THR A 47 -12.65 -0.55 -3.21
C THR A 47 -11.22 -0.63 -2.67
N PHE A 48 -11.04 -0.45 -1.36
CA PHE A 48 -9.76 -0.56 -0.69
C PHE A 48 -9.16 -1.97 -0.85
N GLU A 49 -9.93 -3.02 -0.61
CA GLU A 49 -9.48 -4.41 -0.79
C GLU A 49 -9.03 -4.71 -2.22
N ASN A 50 -9.77 -4.23 -3.22
CA ASN A 50 -9.39 -4.38 -4.61
C ASN A 50 -8.12 -3.58 -4.96
N HIS A 51 -8.01 -2.36 -4.43
CA HIS A 51 -6.80 -1.54 -4.57
C HIS A 51 -5.57 -2.25 -3.97
N MET A 52 -5.70 -2.82 -2.77
CA MET A 52 -4.62 -3.55 -2.11
C MET A 52 -4.15 -4.76 -2.92
N LYS A 53 -5.06 -5.58 -3.44
CA LYS A 53 -4.72 -6.73 -4.30
C LYS A 53 -4.01 -6.32 -5.57
N SER A 54 -4.40 -5.19 -6.16
CA SER A 54 -3.78 -4.65 -7.37
C SER A 54 -2.41 -4.04 -7.10
N LYS A 55 -2.26 -3.30 -6.00
CA LYS A 55 -1.05 -2.58 -5.63
C LYS A 55 0.06 -3.49 -5.11
N TYR A 56 -0.33 -4.57 -4.41
CA TYR A 56 0.58 -5.52 -3.78
C TYR A 56 0.33 -6.96 -4.24
N PRO A 57 0.53 -7.24 -5.54
CA PRO A 57 0.31 -8.58 -6.08
C PRO A 57 1.38 -9.55 -5.58
N GLY A 58 1.05 -10.85 -5.65
CA GLY A 58 2.01 -11.92 -5.37
C GLY A 58 2.20 -12.25 -3.91
N GLN A 59 3.35 -12.87 -3.61
CA GLN A 59 3.74 -13.29 -2.27
C GLN A 59 5.16 -12.83 -1.93
N PHE A 60 5.39 -12.46 -0.69
CA PHE A 60 6.72 -12.39 -0.12
C PHE A 60 7.14 -13.77 0.39
N VAL A 61 8.32 -14.20 -0.03
CA VAL A 61 9.01 -15.39 0.50
C VAL A 61 10.28 -14.91 1.21
N VAL A 62 10.36 -15.16 2.50
CA VAL A 62 11.37 -14.57 3.39
C VAL A 62 12.40 -15.63 3.76
N ALA A 63 13.69 -15.33 3.57
CA ALA A 63 14.78 -16.19 4.01
C ALA A 63 15.07 -16.00 5.50
N SER A 64 15.54 -17.06 6.16
CA SER A 64 15.87 -17.03 7.60
C SER A 64 17.11 -16.20 7.90
N THR A 65 18.02 -16.08 6.95
CA THR A 65 19.27 -15.32 7.10
C THR A 65 19.55 -14.45 5.88
N SER A 66 20.30 -13.37 6.10
CA SER A 66 20.77 -12.50 5.01
C SER A 66 21.66 -13.23 4.00
N THR A 67 22.30 -14.30 4.43
CA THR A 67 23.16 -15.16 3.60
C THR A 67 22.41 -15.83 2.45
N ASP A 68 21.14 -16.15 2.62
CA ASP A 68 20.38 -16.90 1.61
C ASP A 68 20.01 -16.04 0.40
N ILE A 69 19.80 -14.76 0.56
CA ILE A 69 19.37 -13.85 -0.54
C ILE A 69 20.48 -12.87 -0.94
N VAL A 70 21.27 -12.37 0.02
CA VAL A 70 22.22 -11.29 -0.21
C VAL A 70 23.66 -11.77 -0.41
N SER A 71 24.10 -12.78 0.32
CA SER A 71 25.51 -13.21 0.28
C SER A 71 25.80 -14.30 -0.74
N SER A 72 24.80 -14.94 -1.30
CA SER A 72 25.07 -15.67 -2.52
C SER A 72 25.35 -14.62 -3.58
N THR A 73 26.58 -14.52 -3.99
CA THR A 73 27.09 -13.65 -5.06
C THR A 73 26.31 -13.81 -6.39
N SER A 74 25.48 -14.78 -6.47
CA SER A 74 24.49 -15.00 -7.50
C SER A 74 23.12 -14.94 -6.85
N LYS A 75 22.58 -13.78 -6.92
CA LYS A 75 21.24 -13.44 -6.48
C LYS A 75 20.22 -14.08 -7.42
N PHE A 76 19.04 -14.31 -6.90
CA PHE A 76 17.89 -14.53 -7.75
C PHE A 76 17.74 -13.37 -8.72
N LEU A 77 17.42 -13.66 -9.97
CA LEU A 77 17.27 -12.66 -11.01
C LEU A 77 15.81 -12.18 -11.08
N ILE A 78 15.63 -10.87 -11.21
CA ILE A 78 14.30 -10.33 -11.45
C ILE A 78 13.78 -10.88 -12.79
N GLY A 79 12.55 -11.39 -12.79
CA GLY A 79 11.93 -12.01 -13.97
C GLY A 79 12.27 -13.48 -14.17
N GLU A 80 13.16 -14.10 -13.35
CA GLU A 80 13.41 -15.54 -13.49
C GLU A 80 12.25 -16.38 -12.98
N ASP A 81 12.10 -17.54 -13.60
CA ASP A 81 11.17 -18.56 -13.13
C ASP A 81 11.73 -19.26 -11.90
N ILE A 82 10.86 -19.51 -10.93
CA ILE A 82 11.18 -20.22 -9.70
C ILE A 82 10.23 -21.38 -9.48
N SER A 83 10.72 -22.40 -8.78
CA SER A 83 9.92 -23.57 -8.47
C SER A 83 10.09 -24.02 -7.02
N GLN A 84 9.03 -24.61 -6.47
CA GLN A 84 8.97 -25.25 -5.16
C GLN A 84 8.16 -26.53 -5.30
N GLY A 85 8.83 -27.63 -5.61
CA GLY A 85 8.14 -28.86 -6.02
C GLY A 85 7.33 -28.61 -7.30
N THR A 86 6.02 -28.80 -7.21
CA THR A 86 5.09 -28.55 -8.36
C THR A 86 4.66 -27.11 -8.49
N ARG A 87 4.88 -26.27 -7.48
CA ARG A 87 4.54 -24.85 -7.49
C ARG A 87 5.52 -24.09 -8.36
N LYS A 88 4.99 -23.19 -9.15
CA LYS A 88 5.79 -22.35 -10.06
C LYS A 88 5.45 -20.88 -9.86
N GLY A 89 6.41 -20.02 -10.11
CA GLY A 89 6.24 -18.58 -10.04
C GLY A 89 7.38 -17.86 -10.72
N LYS A 90 7.33 -16.54 -10.63
CA LYS A 90 8.35 -15.64 -11.19
C LYS A 90 8.79 -14.62 -10.15
N VAL A 91 10.07 -14.30 -10.12
CA VAL A 91 10.61 -13.26 -9.22
C VAL A 91 10.21 -11.89 -9.76
N LEU A 92 9.41 -11.14 -9.01
CA LEU A 92 9.03 -9.76 -9.32
C LEU A 92 10.05 -8.76 -8.77
N LYS A 93 10.54 -9.02 -7.56
CA LYS A 93 11.48 -8.13 -6.87
C LYS A 93 12.38 -8.92 -5.93
N VAL A 94 13.65 -8.53 -5.87
CA VAL A 94 14.59 -8.94 -4.83
C VAL A 94 14.69 -7.81 -3.82
N ASP A 95 14.43 -8.10 -2.54
CA ASP A 95 14.45 -7.14 -1.44
C ASP A 95 15.46 -7.59 -0.38
N PRO A 96 16.73 -7.20 -0.53
CA PRO A 96 17.80 -7.60 0.40
C PRO A 96 17.62 -6.98 1.79
N THR A 97 16.97 -5.84 1.90
CA THR A 97 16.76 -5.14 3.18
C THR A 97 15.97 -6.00 4.16
N TYR A 98 15.00 -6.76 3.65
CA TYR A 98 14.16 -7.66 4.44
C TYR A 98 14.43 -9.15 4.17
N ASN A 99 15.54 -9.49 3.52
CA ASN A 99 15.90 -10.87 3.15
C ASN A 99 14.76 -11.64 2.48
N ARG A 100 14.11 -11.04 1.49
CA ARG A 100 12.91 -11.63 0.87
C ARG A 100 12.88 -11.41 -0.65
N LEU A 101 12.12 -12.26 -1.31
CA LEU A 101 11.70 -12.06 -2.68
C LEU A 101 10.20 -11.75 -2.71
N LEU A 102 9.79 -10.84 -3.58
CA LEU A 102 8.40 -10.74 -4.01
C LEU A 102 8.26 -11.61 -5.26
N VAL A 103 7.31 -12.53 -5.23
CA VAL A 103 7.12 -13.52 -6.29
C VAL A 103 5.67 -13.53 -6.77
N GLU A 104 5.49 -13.66 -8.06
CA GLU A 104 4.20 -13.96 -8.66
C GLU A 104 4.00 -15.48 -8.68
N THR A 105 2.81 -15.94 -8.37
CA THR A 105 2.47 -17.36 -8.41
C THR A 105 1.77 -17.72 -9.72
N VAL A 106 2.16 -18.83 -10.32
CA VAL A 106 1.49 -19.34 -11.52
C VAL A 106 0.34 -20.26 -11.11
N ASN A 107 -0.80 -20.13 -11.77
CA ASN A 107 -2.00 -20.94 -11.52
C ASN A 107 -2.54 -20.87 -10.08
N GLY A 108 -2.29 -19.78 -9.36
CA GLY A 108 -2.79 -19.57 -8.01
C GLY A 108 -2.17 -20.47 -6.94
N GLN A 109 -1.15 -21.27 -7.28
CA GLN A 109 -0.48 -22.14 -6.33
C GLN A 109 0.54 -21.35 -5.49
N LYS A 110 0.15 -21.02 -4.28
CA LYS A 110 1.01 -20.26 -3.35
C LYS A 110 2.20 -21.08 -2.87
N PHE A 111 3.35 -20.42 -2.76
CA PHE A 111 4.54 -20.96 -2.10
C PHE A 111 4.29 -21.15 -0.60
N VAL A 112 5.02 -22.07 0.02
CA VAL A 112 4.91 -22.37 1.45
C VAL A 112 6.25 -22.29 2.14
N ALA A 113 6.25 -21.97 3.43
CA ALA A 113 7.45 -22.00 4.26
C ALA A 113 7.97 -23.43 4.47
N GLY A 114 9.26 -23.53 4.77
CA GLY A 114 9.90 -24.83 5.10
C GLY A 114 10.22 -25.74 3.91
N GLN A 115 9.93 -25.33 2.68
CA GLN A 115 10.24 -26.09 1.46
C GLN A 115 11.13 -25.26 0.55
N ALA A 116 12.19 -25.86 -0.01
CA ALA A 116 13.14 -25.15 -0.84
C ALA A 116 12.53 -24.56 -2.13
N ILE A 117 12.90 -23.33 -2.43
CA ILE A 117 12.60 -22.65 -3.69
C ILE A 117 13.89 -22.62 -4.51
N THR A 118 13.82 -22.93 -5.79
CA THR A 118 14.95 -22.93 -6.71
C THR A 118 14.67 -22.03 -7.91
N GLY A 119 15.64 -21.17 -8.24
CA GLY A 119 15.64 -20.34 -9.44
C GLY A 119 16.11 -21.11 -10.66
N ALA A 120 15.42 -20.96 -11.77
CA ALA A 120 15.72 -21.67 -13.00
C ALA A 120 17.01 -21.15 -13.68
N SER A 121 17.20 -19.85 -13.68
CA SER A 121 18.37 -19.20 -14.35
C SER A 121 19.55 -19.02 -13.39
N SER A 122 19.29 -18.58 -12.18
CA SER A 122 20.32 -18.37 -11.16
C SER A 122 20.86 -19.67 -10.59
N THR A 123 20.12 -20.77 -10.69
CA THR A 123 20.39 -22.06 -10.04
C THR A 123 20.49 -21.99 -8.52
N LYS A 124 20.02 -20.88 -7.93
CA LYS A 124 20.03 -20.66 -6.50
C LYS A 124 18.84 -21.31 -5.82
N SER A 125 19.05 -21.72 -4.59
CA SER A 125 18.02 -22.31 -3.78
C SER A 125 18.10 -21.79 -2.36
N PHE A 126 16.94 -21.56 -1.75
CA PHE A 126 16.81 -21.31 -0.31
C PHE A 126 15.47 -21.85 0.21
N THR A 127 15.42 -22.09 1.50
CA THR A 127 14.19 -22.51 2.17
C THR A 127 13.57 -21.30 2.89
N PRO A 128 12.39 -20.84 2.48
CA PRO A 128 11.71 -19.73 3.16
C PRO A 128 11.40 -20.09 4.60
N SER A 129 11.71 -19.19 5.53
CA SER A 129 11.29 -19.29 6.93
C SER A 129 9.83 -18.88 7.11
N SER A 130 9.38 -17.94 6.29
CA SER A 130 7.99 -17.49 6.27
C SER A 130 7.56 -17.05 4.87
N VAL A 131 6.25 -17.03 4.67
CA VAL A 131 5.62 -16.51 3.46
C VAL A 131 4.44 -15.63 3.86
N ALA A 132 4.17 -14.59 3.09
CA ALA A 132 3.05 -13.68 3.30
C ALA A 132 2.49 -13.24 1.95
N ASP A 133 1.21 -12.98 1.87
CA ASP A 133 0.65 -12.31 0.68
C ASP A 133 1.26 -10.91 0.53
N GLY A 134 1.29 -10.36 -0.68
CA GLY A 134 1.99 -9.12 -0.95
C GLY A 134 1.56 -7.98 -0.03
N GLN A 135 0.27 -7.86 0.25
CA GLN A 135 -0.28 -6.85 1.17
C GLN A 135 0.09 -7.09 2.64
N ASP A 136 0.31 -8.36 3.03
CA ASP A 136 0.64 -8.74 4.42
C ASP A 136 2.15 -8.73 4.68
N GLY A 137 2.94 -8.42 3.66
CA GLY A 137 4.37 -8.21 3.80
C GLY A 137 4.69 -7.00 4.68
N VAL A 138 5.82 -7.08 5.41
CA VAL A 138 6.29 -5.98 6.26
C VAL A 138 6.68 -4.78 5.39
N ALA A 139 6.05 -3.62 5.62
CA ALA A 139 6.42 -2.36 4.99
C ALA A 139 7.61 -1.71 5.69
N TYR A 140 7.56 -1.66 7.01
CA TYR A 140 8.62 -1.14 7.88
C TYR A 140 8.47 -1.67 9.30
N TYR A 141 9.47 -1.43 10.14
CA TYR A 141 9.39 -1.60 11.58
C TYR A 141 9.27 -0.24 12.26
N TYR A 142 8.60 -0.19 13.37
CA TYR A 142 8.46 1.03 14.18
C TYR A 142 8.73 0.74 15.65
N ASP A 143 9.15 1.79 16.37
CA ASP A 143 9.28 1.75 17.81
C ASP A 143 7.91 2.04 18.44
N PRO A 144 7.32 1.12 19.22
CA PRO A 144 6.03 1.37 19.86
C PRO A 144 6.05 2.55 20.83
N ASP A 145 7.22 2.90 21.38
CA ASP A 145 7.40 4.05 22.27
C ASP A 145 7.69 5.36 21.52
N ALA A 146 7.95 5.28 20.21
CA ALA A 146 8.23 6.42 19.33
C ALA A 146 7.66 6.15 17.93
N ILE A 147 6.34 6.18 17.81
CA ILE A 147 5.57 5.76 16.62
C ILE A 147 6.01 6.48 15.32
N ASP A 148 6.50 7.71 15.43
CA ASP A 148 6.98 8.48 14.27
C ASP A 148 8.33 8.02 13.71
N LYS A 149 8.99 7.07 14.38
CA LYS A 149 10.28 6.53 13.91
C LYS A 149 10.08 5.24 13.14
N GLU A 150 10.17 5.36 11.82
CA GLU A 150 10.16 4.23 10.90
C GLU A 150 11.57 3.68 10.70
N PHE A 151 11.71 2.36 10.78
CA PHE A 151 12.96 1.65 10.52
C PHE A 151 12.77 0.68 9.34
N ARG A 152 13.59 0.84 8.32
CA ARG A 152 13.58 0.01 7.11
C ARG A 152 14.74 -0.96 7.08
N TYR A 153 14.86 -1.80 8.11
CA TYR A 153 15.86 -2.85 8.14
C TYR A 153 15.38 -4.07 8.91
N ASN A 154 15.90 -5.22 8.53
CA ASN A 154 15.49 -6.52 9.06
C ASN A 154 16.28 -6.95 10.29
N ASN A 155 16.79 -6.04 11.09
CA ASN A 155 17.58 -6.41 12.26
C ASN A 155 16.81 -6.09 13.56
N ASN A 156 15.71 -6.81 13.76
CA ASN A 156 14.97 -6.76 15.03
C ASN A 156 15.44 -7.85 16.00
N SER A 157 16.76 -8.00 16.16
CA SER A 157 17.37 -9.01 17.03
C SER A 157 16.96 -8.87 18.50
N THR A 158 16.54 -7.69 18.91
CA THR A 158 16.09 -7.40 20.29
C THR A 158 14.58 -7.56 20.49
N GLY A 159 13.79 -7.73 19.43
CA GLY A 159 12.33 -7.79 19.50
C GLY A 159 11.64 -6.47 19.93
N THR A 160 12.40 -5.37 20.01
CA THR A 160 11.89 -4.07 20.47
C THR A 160 10.98 -3.41 19.43
N TYR A 161 11.26 -3.62 18.14
CA TYR A 161 10.51 -2.99 17.06
C TYR A 161 9.37 -3.89 16.58
N GLN A 162 8.23 -3.29 16.30
CA GLN A 162 7.07 -4.00 15.78
C GLN A 162 6.94 -3.84 14.25
N PRO A 163 6.58 -4.91 13.53
CA PRO A 163 6.35 -4.83 12.10
C PRO A 163 5.02 -4.14 11.79
N ARG A 164 5.04 -3.26 10.79
CA ARG A 164 3.85 -2.72 10.16
C ARG A 164 3.73 -3.31 8.76
N THR A 165 2.60 -3.93 8.44
CA THR A 165 2.36 -4.49 7.10
C THR A 165 1.98 -3.40 6.10
N TYR A 166 2.08 -3.71 4.80
CA TYR A 166 1.57 -2.81 3.76
C TYR A 166 0.07 -2.57 3.94
N TYR A 167 -0.69 -3.60 4.27
CA TYR A 167 -2.13 -3.48 4.52
C TYR A 167 -2.42 -2.49 5.66
N GLN A 168 -1.76 -2.64 6.80
CA GLN A 168 -1.96 -1.76 7.96
C GLN A 168 -1.61 -0.30 7.62
N LYS A 169 -0.47 -0.10 6.94
CA LYS A 169 -0.06 1.25 6.52
C LYS A 169 -1.09 1.90 5.60
N GLU A 170 -1.49 1.21 4.53
CA GLU A 170 -2.44 1.76 3.57
C GLU A 170 -3.83 1.95 4.19
N TYR A 171 -4.23 1.07 5.11
CA TYR A 171 -5.48 1.22 5.85
C TYR A 171 -5.49 2.49 6.69
N GLU A 172 -4.40 2.77 7.42
CA GLU A 172 -4.27 4.00 8.22
C GLU A 172 -4.23 5.24 7.33
N ASP A 173 -3.53 5.19 6.21
CA ASP A 173 -3.50 6.26 5.23
C ASP A 173 -4.92 6.50 4.65
N ASN A 174 -5.69 5.45 4.40
CA ASN A 174 -7.08 5.56 3.93
C ASN A 174 -7.99 6.14 5.01
N GLU A 175 -7.89 5.69 6.26
CA GLU A 175 -8.68 6.23 7.37
C GLU A 175 -8.33 7.70 7.67
N ALA A 176 -7.08 8.11 7.51
CA ALA A 176 -6.69 9.51 7.64
C ALA A 176 -7.39 10.43 6.61
N ARG A 177 -7.72 9.89 5.43
CA ARG A 177 -8.47 10.61 4.37
C ARG A 177 -9.95 10.80 4.69
N ARG A 178 -10.47 10.13 5.70
CA ARG A 178 -11.88 10.26 6.12
C ARG A 178 -12.24 11.66 6.59
N LYS A 179 -11.29 12.36 7.19
CA LYS A 179 -11.48 13.71 7.70
C LYS A 179 -11.04 14.75 6.69
N ILE A 180 -11.98 15.29 5.96
CA ILE A 180 -11.75 16.28 4.91
C ILE A 180 -12.04 17.71 5.37
N LYS A 181 -11.37 18.67 4.74
CA LYS A 181 -11.69 20.10 4.85
C LYS A 181 -12.79 20.43 3.86
N VAL A 182 -13.80 21.15 4.31
CA VAL A 182 -14.87 21.64 3.45
C VAL A 182 -15.07 23.14 3.67
N ILE A 183 -15.39 23.87 2.62
CA ILE A 183 -15.74 25.28 2.73
C ILE A 183 -17.06 25.38 3.48
N ARG A 184 -17.16 26.32 4.43
CA ARG A 184 -18.42 26.52 5.14
C ARG A 184 -19.52 26.93 4.16
N PRO A 185 -20.73 26.36 4.24
CA PRO A 185 -21.82 26.62 3.29
C PRO A 185 -22.13 28.10 3.07
N GLU A 186 -22.03 28.94 4.12
CA GLU A 186 -22.27 30.36 4.03
C GLU A 186 -21.27 31.12 3.14
N PHE A 187 -20.08 30.56 2.88
CA PHE A 187 -19.05 31.19 2.06
C PHE A 187 -18.94 30.60 0.65
N ILE A 188 -19.64 29.49 0.35
CA ILE A 188 -19.45 28.75 -0.91
C ILE A 188 -19.71 29.63 -2.14
N ARG A 189 -20.80 30.43 -2.12
CA ARG A 189 -21.15 31.31 -3.24
C ARG A 189 -20.07 32.35 -3.53
N ARG A 190 -19.44 32.88 -2.48
CA ARG A 190 -18.35 33.85 -2.63
C ARG A 190 -17.11 33.20 -3.24
N VAL A 191 -16.76 31.98 -2.80
CA VAL A 191 -15.63 31.24 -3.34
C VAL A 191 -15.84 30.91 -4.82
N VAL A 192 -17.04 30.47 -5.20
CA VAL A 192 -17.39 30.15 -6.60
C VAL A 192 -17.28 31.42 -7.46
N SER A 193 -17.86 32.54 -7.05
CA SER A 193 -17.79 33.79 -7.83
C SER A 193 -16.37 34.35 -7.97
N GLU A 194 -15.55 34.24 -6.95
CA GLU A 194 -14.14 34.64 -7.03
C GLU A 194 -13.34 33.72 -7.96
N PHE A 195 -13.59 32.40 -7.89
CA PHE A 195 -12.96 31.46 -8.80
C PHE A 195 -13.33 31.72 -10.26
N GLU A 196 -14.60 31.91 -10.56
CA GLU A 196 -15.10 32.27 -11.90
C GLU A 196 -14.48 33.57 -12.41
N ARG A 197 -14.36 34.58 -11.55
CA ARG A 197 -13.69 35.85 -11.89
C ARG A 197 -12.24 35.67 -12.27
N VAL A 198 -11.50 34.81 -11.56
CA VAL A 198 -10.08 34.52 -11.83
C VAL A 198 -9.90 33.71 -13.11
N MET A 199 -10.81 32.76 -13.38
CA MET A 199 -10.75 31.89 -14.56
C MET A 199 -11.27 32.53 -15.84
N SER A 200 -11.97 33.67 -15.76
CA SER A 200 -12.48 34.40 -16.92
C SER A 200 -11.53 35.50 -17.45
N VAL A 201 -10.30 35.57 -16.92
CA VAL A 201 -9.19 36.41 -17.39
C VAL A 201 -8.27 35.56 -18.25
#